data_fe299a78d335ae1c9b93bed496f1ed4a
#
_entry.id   fe299a78d335ae1c9b93bed496f1ed4a
#
_cell.length_a   1.000
_cell.length_b   1.000
_cell.length_c   1.000
_cell.angle_alpha   90.00
_cell.angle_beta   90.00
_cell.angle_gamma   90.00
#
_symmetry.space_group_name_H-M   'P 1'
#
loop_
_entity.id
_entity.type
_entity.pdbx_description
1 polymer ?
#
loop_
_entity_poly.entity_id
_entity_poly.type
_entity_poly.pdbx_seq_one_letter_code
_entity_poly.pdbx_strand_id
1 'polypeptide(L)'
;MNEELRRKNEGITQDSSSLLIPHSSLTIENLVAGYPGRVLVRNLFLYLPAAGFVAVVGHNGSGKTTLFRVLTGQLPYEGRVQLLGQEIRTLRRTAAAGLLGYLPQRGTIDFAIAVRELVVMGRYRHHGLLSAYNPADYALADAALARVGMAHLAARDFTQLSGGEQQLVWLAQLSLQDAQVYLLDEPTQQLDVYYRRQVFGLLHDWATNHGKTVLCSTHDLDNLPELTGHLLNLSEPEPQLRPLSAATVLQARHWLERAPAPARS
;
A
#
# COMPACT_ATOMS: atom_id res chain seq x y z
N MET A 1 8.13 58.84 18.72
CA MET A 1 8.88 58.01 17.73
C MET A 1 9.34 56.73 18.40
N ASN A 2 8.42 55.94 18.95
CA ASN A 2 8.73 54.61 19.54
C ASN A 2 7.50 53.69 19.72
N GLU A 3 6.34 54.02 19.20
CA GLU A 3 5.17 53.13 19.26
C GLU A 3 4.81 52.46 17.91
N GLU A 4 5.29 52.97 16.82
CA GLU A 4 5.05 52.37 15.47
C GLU A 4 5.96 51.18 15.15
N LEU A 5 7.10 51.04 15.82
CA LEU A 5 8.05 49.91 15.66
C LEU A 5 7.67 48.69 16.51
N ARG A 6 6.77 48.84 17.49
CA ARG A 6 6.26 47.69 18.28
C ARG A 6 5.10 46.97 17.61
N ARG A 7 4.35 47.60 16.73
CA ARG A 7 3.20 46.98 16.02
C ARG A 7 3.56 46.20 14.77
N LYS A 8 4.82 46.23 14.33
CA LYS A 8 5.31 45.48 13.16
C LYS A 8 5.92 44.12 13.48
N ASN A 9 6.11 43.75 14.74
CA ASN A 9 6.71 42.47 15.14
C ASN A 9 5.75 41.49 15.81
N GLU A 10 4.44 41.78 15.85
CA GLU A 10 3.42 40.88 16.44
C GLU A 10 2.61 40.11 15.38
N GLY A 11 3.08 40.03 14.16
CA GLY A 11 2.29 39.49 13.06
C GLY A 11 2.92 38.41 12.21
N ILE A 12 3.85 37.59 12.72
CA ILE A 12 4.29 36.37 12.02
C ILE A 12 4.70 35.29 13.03
N THR A 13 3.77 34.81 13.81
CA THR A 13 3.75 33.43 14.24
C THR A 13 2.64 32.74 13.48
N GLN A 14 2.90 32.44 12.23
CA GLN A 14 2.08 31.47 11.51
C GLN A 14 2.34 30.12 12.15
N ASP A 15 1.35 29.76 12.93
CA ASP A 15 1.06 28.44 13.45
C ASP A 15 1.08 27.44 12.30
N SER A 16 2.19 26.70 12.17
CA SER A 16 2.40 25.63 11.15
C SER A 16 1.58 24.40 11.46
N SER A 17 0.60 24.48 12.33
CA SER A 17 -0.14 23.34 12.91
C SER A 17 -1.51 23.07 12.31
N SER A 18 -1.93 23.69 11.20
CA SER A 18 -3.28 23.43 10.69
C SER A 18 -3.47 23.54 9.19
N LEU A 19 -2.61 22.92 8.40
CA LEU A 19 -3.05 22.34 7.15
C LEU A 19 -3.42 20.86 7.39
N LEU A 20 -4.36 20.63 8.27
CA LEU A 20 -5.16 19.42 8.25
C LEU A 20 -5.89 19.42 6.91
N ILE A 21 -5.33 18.71 5.91
CA ILE A 21 -6.08 18.34 4.72
C ILE A 21 -7.14 17.37 5.24
N PRO A 22 -8.42 17.79 5.34
CA PRO A 22 -9.43 17.03 6.08
C PRO A 22 -9.92 15.84 5.27
N HIS A 23 -9.09 14.92 4.82
CA HIS A 23 -9.46 13.67 4.15
C HIS A 23 -8.23 12.91 3.61
N SER A 24 -7.02 13.06 4.21
CA SER A 24 -5.89 12.22 3.83
C SER A 24 -5.99 10.84 4.48
N SER A 25 -5.84 9.78 3.70
CA SER A 25 -5.76 8.41 4.22
C SER A 25 -4.40 8.10 4.83
N LEU A 26 -3.33 8.74 4.31
CA LEU A 26 -1.97 8.60 4.77
C LEU A 26 -1.25 9.94 4.71
N THR A 27 -0.65 10.33 5.82
CA THR A 27 0.23 11.51 5.91
C THR A 27 1.59 11.07 6.39
N ILE A 28 2.62 11.47 5.67
CA ILE A 28 4.03 11.23 6.02
C ILE A 28 4.75 12.58 6.04
N GLU A 29 5.41 12.88 7.15
CA GLU A 29 6.17 14.11 7.33
C GLU A 29 7.59 13.78 7.77
N ASN A 30 8.56 14.16 6.93
CA ASN A 30 9.97 13.99 7.18
C ASN A 30 10.39 12.56 7.59
N LEU A 31 9.85 11.56 6.87
CA LEU A 31 10.14 10.15 7.15
C LEU A 31 11.59 9.83 6.81
N VAL A 32 12.30 9.31 7.80
CA VAL A 32 13.63 8.69 7.66
C VAL A 32 13.53 7.24 8.16
N ALA A 33 13.87 6.28 7.29
CA ALA A 33 13.80 4.87 7.62
C ALA A 33 14.85 4.04 6.89
N GLY A 34 15.26 2.95 7.51
CA GLY A 34 16.25 2.02 6.95
C GLY A 34 16.63 0.92 7.94
N TYR A 35 17.78 0.34 7.73
CA TYR A 35 18.35 -0.73 8.55
C TYR A 35 19.66 -0.25 9.17
N PRO A 36 20.20 -0.95 10.18
CA PRO A 36 21.47 -0.57 10.79
C PRO A 36 22.56 -0.31 9.74
N GLY A 37 23.12 0.90 9.77
CA GLY A 37 24.16 1.33 8.81
C GLY A 37 23.67 1.70 7.41
N ARG A 38 22.34 1.63 7.09
CA ARG A 38 21.82 1.93 5.76
C ARG A 38 20.44 2.60 5.81
N VAL A 39 20.38 3.90 5.60
CA VAL A 39 19.13 4.64 5.41
C VAL A 39 18.66 4.48 3.95
N LEU A 40 17.42 4.06 3.76
CA LEU A 40 16.82 3.82 2.44
C LEU A 40 15.75 4.84 2.07
N VAL A 41 14.97 5.32 3.02
CA VAL A 41 14.01 6.39 2.83
C VAL A 41 14.54 7.60 3.58
N ARG A 42 14.64 8.76 2.92
CA ARG A 42 15.16 10.01 3.50
C ARG A 42 14.20 11.14 3.22
N ASN A 43 13.86 11.89 4.28
CA ASN A 43 13.08 13.12 4.18
C ASN A 43 11.85 13.00 3.28
N LEU A 44 11.14 11.87 3.35
CA LEU A 44 9.94 11.68 2.54
C LEU A 44 8.78 12.46 3.16
N PHE A 45 8.14 13.27 2.32
CA PHE A 45 6.89 13.95 2.59
C PHE A 45 5.84 13.43 1.62
N LEU A 46 4.70 12.98 2.14
CA LEU A 46 3.64 12.39 1.33
C LEU A 46 2.28 12.62 1.97
N TYR A 47 1.34 13.10 1.16
CA TYR A 47 -0.06 13.27 1.54
C TYR A 47 -0.91 12.53 0.52
N LEU A 48 -1.50 11.42 0.94
CA LEU A 48 -2.41 10.65 0.09
C LEU A 48 -3.85 11.03 0.37
N PRO A 49 -4.66 11.34 -0.65
CA PRO A 49 -6.08 11.57 -0.48
C PRO A 49 -6.78 10.30 0.04
N ALA A 50 -7.95 10.47 0.65
CA ALA A 50 -8.85 9.35 0.92
C ALA A 50 -9.37 8.81 -0.42
N ALA A 51 -9.28 7.52 -0.60
CA ALA A 51 -9.56 6.79 -1.84
C ALA A 51 -8.63 7.16 -3.01
N GLY A 52 -8.13 6.16 -3.69
CA GLY A 52 -7.31 6.32 -4.87
C GLY A 52 -6.23 5.25 -5.00
N PHE A 53 -5.76 5.08 -6.24
CA PHE A 53 -4.66 4.17 -6.57
C PHE A 53 -3.34 4.93 -6.61
N VAL A 54 -2.31 4.38 -5.99
CA VAL A 54 -0.94 4.90 -5.99
C VAL A 54 0.03 3.82 -6.42
N ALA A 55 0.65 4.00 -7.58
CA ALA A 55 1.77 3.18 -8.00
C ALA A 55 3.06 3.68 -7.32
N VAL A 56 3.71 2.83 -6.52
CA VAL A 56 5.01 3.09 -5.90
C VAL A 56 6.08 2.39 -6.73
N VAL A 57 6.91 3.18 -7.41
CA VAL A 57 7.96 2.66 -8.28
C VAL A 57 9.34 3.04 -7.77
N GLY A 58 10.38 2.41 -8.30
CA GLY A 58 11.77 2.68 -7.92
C GLY A 58 12.66 1.47 -8.13
N HIS A 59 13.97 1.69 -8.20
CA HIS A 59 14.99 0.63 -8.31
C HIS A 59 14.91 -0.38 -7.16
N ASN A 60 15.56 -1.51 -7.33
CA ASN A 60 15.82 -2.42 -6.22
C ASN A 60 16.64 -1.71 -5.14
N GLY A 61 16.16 -1.75 -3.90
CA GLY A 61 16.78 -1.03 -2.79
C GLY A 61 16.43 0.45 -2.69
N SER A 62 15.48 1.00 -3.47
CA SER A 62 15.01 2.38 -3.36
C SER A 62 14.15 2.65 -2.11
N GLY A 63 13.80 1.61 -1.34
CA GLY A 63 13.03 1.76 -0.11
C GLY A 63 11.53 1.42 -0.21
N LYS A 64 11.02 0.84 -1.32
CA LYS A 64 9.60 0.46 -1.47
C LYS A 64 9.13 -0.44 -0.33
N THR A 65 9.76 -1.59 -0.16
CA THR A 65 9.44 -2.53 0.94
C THR A 65 9.75 -1.92 2.32
N THR A 66 10.76 -1.06 2.43
CA THR A 66 11.07 -0.33 3.67
C THR A 66 9.92 0.60 4.06
N LEU A 67 9.40 1.37 3.11
CA LEU A 67 8.23 2.21 3.31
C LEU A 67 7.03 1.36 3.79
N PHE A 68 6.75 0.23 3.14
CA PHE A 68 5.63 -0.63 3.52
C PHE A 68 5.82 -1.27 4.90
N ARG A 69 7.04 -1.63 5.28
CA ARG A 69 7.36 -2.11 6.63
C ARG A 69 7.19 -1.04 7.70
N VAL A 70 7.49 0.22 7.39
CA VAL A 70 7.17 1.35 8.28
C VAL A 70 5.66 1.46 8.44
N LEU A 71 4.90 1.49 7.35
CA LEU A 71 3.45 1.66 7.37
C LEU A 71 2.73 0.52 8.10
N THR A 72 3.29 -0.69 8.07
CA THR A 72 2.77 -1.86 8.81
C THR A 72 3.24 -1.93 10.26
N GLY A 73 4.07 -0.97 10.71
CA GLY A 73 4.64 -0.95 12.06
C GLY A 73 5.72 -2.03 12.31
N GLN A 74 6.32 -2.57 11.25
CA GLN A 74 7.36 -3.61 11.33
C GLN A 74 8.78 -3.03 11.39
N LEU A 75 8.96 -1.75 11.06
CA LEU A 75 10.25 -1.09 11.04
C LEU A 75 10.20 0.24 11.80
N PRO A 76 11.16 0.53 12.69
CA PRO A 76 11.27 1.83 13.34
C PRO A 76 11.65 2.92 12.31
N TYR A 77 11.24 4.16 12.59
CA TYR A 77 11.48 5.31 11.73
C TYR A 77 11.59 6.61 12.54
N GLU A 78 12.12 7.65 11.90
CA GLU A 78 12.07 9.03 12.38
C GLU A 78 11.04 9.83 11.55
N GLY A 79 10.60 10.98 12.06
CA GLY A 79 9.53 11.77 11.47
C GLY A 79 8.16 11.39 11.99
N ARG A 80 7.12 11.72 11.26
CA ARG A 80 5.70 11.49 11.61
C ARG A 80 4.99 10.72 10.51
N VAL A 81 4.22 9.70 10.88
CA VAL A 81 3.41 8.91 9.95
C VAL A 81 2.02 8.68 10.54
N GLN A 82 1.00 9.20 9.87
CA GLN A 82 -0.38 9.07 10.27
C GLN A 82 -1.18 8.26 9.25
N LEU A 83 -1.92 7.30 9.72
CA LEU A 83 -2.89 6.52 8.95
C LEU A 83 -4.29 6.88 9.41
N LEU A 84 -5.12 7.40 8.50
CA LEU A 84 -6.48 7.89 8.80
C LEU A 84 -6.49 8.87 10.01
N GLY A 85 -5.52 9.77 10.05
CA GLY A 85 -5.34 10.75 11.12
C GLY A 85 -4.74 10.23 12.43
N GLN A 86 -4.43 8.94 12.54
CA GLN A 86 -3.84 8.32 13.73
C GLN A 86 -2.35 8.07 13.54
N GLU A 87 -1.52 8.50 14.48
CA GLU A 87 -0.07 8.24 14.46
C GLU A 87 0.20 6.74 14.59
N ILE A 88 0.88 6.14 13.60
CA ILE A 88 1.05 4.67 13.55
C ILE A 88 1.87 4.10 14.71
N ARG A 89 2.76 4.89 15.33
CA ARG A 89 3.52 4.45 16.52
C ARG A 89 2.62 4.18 17.73
N THR A 90 1.49 4.87 17.81
CA THR A 90 0.53 4.71 18.91
C THR A 90 -0.43 3.54 18.68
N LEU A 91 -0.50 3.05 17.45
CA LEU A 91 -1.34 1.94 17.08
C LEU A 91 -0.68 0.64 17.54
N ARG A 92 -1.44 -0.18 18.28
CA ARG A 92 -1.04 -1.58 18.46
C ARG A 92 -1.04 -2.26 17.09
N ARG A 93 -0.14 -3.25 16.88
CA ARG A 93 -0.09 -4.00 15.61
C ARG A 93 -1.47 -4.48 15.12
N THR A 94 -2.33 -4.91 16.04
CA THR A 94 -3.71 -5.35 15.76
C THR A 94 -4.61 -4.21 15.28
N ALA A 95 -4.42 -2.99 15.76
CA ALA A 95 -5.21 -1.84 15.31
C ALA A 95 -4.75 -1.34 13.94
N ALA A 96 -3.43 -1.30 13.70
CA ALA A 96 -2.89 -1.01 12.36
C ALA A 96 -3.35 -2.06 11.34
N ALA A 97 -3.31 -3.35 11.70
CA ALA A 97 -3.88 -4.44 10.90
C ALA A 97 -5.39 -4.28 10.65
N GLY A 98 -6.08 -3.38 11.40
CA GLY A 98 -7.50 -3.07 11.26
C GLY A 98 -7.82 -2.01 10.24
N LEU A 99 -6.97 -1.07 10.12
CA LEU A 99 -7.11 0.05 9.21
C LEU A 99 -6.42 -0.26 7.86
N LEU A 100 -5.50 -1.21 7.88
CA LEU A 100 -4.59 -1.51 6.80
C LEU A 100 -4.58 -3.00 6.48
N GLY A 101 -4.81 -3.33 5.20
CA GLY A 101 -4.56 -4.65 4.62
C GLY A 101 -3.18 -4.67 3.96
N TYR A 102 -2.40 -5.72 4.16
CA TYR A 102 -1.06 -5.82 3.58
C TYR A 102 -0.83 -7.16 2.89
N LEU A 103 -0.43 -7.10 1.63
CA LEU A 103 0.05 -8.24 0.87
C LEU A 103 1.56 -8.09 0.65
N PRO A 104 2.40 -8.89 1.33
CA PRO A 104 3.84 -8.86 1.15
C PRO A 104 4.25 -9.49 -0.20
N GLN A 105 5.45 -9.18 -0.68
CA GLN A 105 6.01 -9.70 -1.93
C GLN A 105 6.05 -11.23 -1.99
N ARG A 106 6.20 -11.91 -0.84
CA ARG A 106 6.20 -13.37 -0.72
C ARG A 106 5.33 -13.78 0.44
N GLY A 107 4.24 -14.46 0.14
CA GLY A 107 3.47 -15.23 1.10
C GLY A 107 3.54 -16.69 0.70
N THR A 108 4.18 -17.54 1.51
CA THR A 108 4.21 -18.98 1.27
C THR A 108 3.37 -19.70 2.32
N ILE A 109 2.62 -20.68 1.87
CA ILE A 109 1.95 -21.64 2.73
C ILE A 109 2.51 -23.00 2.36
N ASP A 110 3.14 -23.67 3.33
CA ASP A 110 3.84 -24.95 3.13
C ASP A 110 3.01 -26.16 3.62
N PHE A 111 1.74 -25.94 3.94
CA PHE A 111 0.81 -26.99 4.37
C PHE A 111 -0.46 -27.00 3.51
N ALA A 112 -1.05 -28.17 3.36
CA ALA A 112 -2.28 -28.34 2.60
C ALA A 112 -3.45 -27.59 3.27
N ILE A 113 -4.11 -26.71 2.50
CA ILE A 113 -5.30 -25.96 2.92
C ILE A 113 -6.20 -25.74 1.70
N ALA A 114 -7.50 -25.94 1.85
CA ALA A 114 -8.44 -25.62 0.80
C ALA A 114 -8.47 -24.09 0.54
N VAL A 115 -8.54 -23.71 -0.72
CA VAL A 115 -8.59 -22.30 -1.15
C VAL A 115 -9.68 -21.53 -0.42
N ARG A 116 -10.87 -22.10 -0.28
CA ARG A 116 -11.98 -21.49 0.45
C ARG A 116 -11.66 -21.23 1.92
N GLU A 117 -10.99 -22.17 2.57
CA GLU A 117 -10.57 -22.05 3.98
C GLU A 117 -9.53 -20.95 4.14
N LEU A 118 -8.59 -20.83 3.20
CA LEU A 118 -7.63 -19.75 3.20
C LEU A 118 -8.30 -18.38 3.03
N VAL A 119 -9.25 -18.28 2.10
CA VAL A 119 -9.92 -17.00 1.81
C VAL A 119 -10.80 -16.55 2.98
N VAL A 120 -11.54 -17.45 3.63
CA VAL A 120 -12.38 -17.10 4.79
C VAL A 120 -11.56 -16.56 5.95
N MET A 121 -10.27 -16.92 6.07
CA MET A 121 -9.37 -16.36 7.08
C MET A 121 -9.23 -14.83 6.97
N GLY A 122 -9.54 -14.20 5.83
CA GLY A 122 -9.63 -12.76 5.71
C GLY A 122 -10.64 -12.13 6.69
N ARG A 123 -11.61 -12.92 7.17
CA ARG A 123 -12.63 -12.50 8.15
C ARG A 123 -12.17 -12.58 9.61
N TYR A 124 -10.93 -13.02 9.90
CA TYR A 124 -10.44 -13.28 11.27
C TYR A 124 -10.71 -12.15 12.26
N ARG A 125 -10.75 -10.90 11.82
CA ARG A 125 -10.97 -9.73 12.67
C ARG A 125 -12.42 -9.55 13.12
N HIS A 126 -13.36 -10.15 12.41
CA HIS A 126 -14.79 -10.11 12.74
C HIS A 126 -15.19 -11.21 13.73
N HIS A 127 -14.23 -12.02 14.14
CA HIS A 127 -14.42 -13.14 15.06
C HIS A 127 -13.55 -13.02 16.31
N GLY A 128 -14.02 -13.59 17.42
CA GLY A 128 -13.20 -13.78 18.61
C GLY A 128 -12.11 -14.84 18.38
N LEU A 129 -11.11 -14.84 19.24
CA LEU A 129 -9.88 -15.66 19.12
C LEU A 129 -10.14 -17.17 18.92
N LEU A 130 -11.30 -17.67 19.37
CA LEU A 130 -11.68 -19.10 19.29
C LEU A 130 -13.01 -19.33 18.55
N SER A 131 -13.51 -18.32 17.84
CA SER A 131 -14.79 -18.45 17.13
C SER A 131 -14.58 -19.11 15.76
N ALA A 132 -15.41 -20.12 15.45
CA ALA A 132 -15.47 -20.69 14.11
C ALA A 132 -16.11 -19.71 13.12
N TYR A 133 -15.69 -19.77 11.86
CA TYR A 133 -16.36 -19.05 10.78
C TYR A 133 -17.76 -19.63 10.57
N ASN A 134 -18.71 -18.76 10.29
CA ASN A 134 -20.11 -19.11 10.08
C ASN A 134 -20.46 -19.22 8.58
N PRO A 135 -21.64 -19.75 8.20
CA PRO A 135 -22.03 -19.87 6.80
C PRO A 135 -22.02 -18.55 6.00
N ALA A 136 -22.27 -17.39 6.67
CA ALA A 136 -22.22 -16.08 6.00
C ALA A 136 -20.77 -15.69 5.64
N ASP A 137 -19.78 -16.03 6.48
CA ASP A 137 -18.36 -15.77 6.16
C ASP A 137 -17.91 -16.61 4.96
N TYR A 138 -18.34 -17.87 4.89
CA TYR A 138 -18.06 -18.71 3.72
C TYR A 138 -18.74 -18.20 2.46
N ALA A 139 -19.95 -17.66 2.54
CA ALA A 139 -20.63 -17.03 1.40
C ALA A 139 -19.85 -15.80 0.92
N LEU A 140 -19.27 -15.01 1.82
CA LEU A 140 -18.38 -13.89 1.48
C LEU A 140 -17.08 -14.39 0.82
N ALA A 141 -16.50 -15.49 1.30
CA ALA A 141 -15.32 -16.10 0.69
C ALA A 141 -15.62 -16.61 -0.73
N ASP A 142 -16.75 -17.26 -0.93
CA ASP A 142 -17.18 -17.72 -2.26
C ASP A 142 -17.40 -16.52 -3.22
N ALA A 143 -18.02 -15.45 -2.75
CA ALA A 143 -18.21 -14.23 -3.53
C ALA A 143 -16.87 -13.55 -3.88
N ALA A 144 -15.91 -13.52 -2.95
CA ALA A 144 -14.57 -12.99 -3.19
C ALA A 144 -13.82 -13.82 -4.24
N LEU A 145 -13.88 -15.14 -4.14
CA LEU A 145 -13.31 -16.06 -5.15
C LEU A 145 -13.95 -15.88 -6.52
N ALA A 146 -15.26 -15.68 -6.57
CA ALA A 146 -15.97 -15.43 -7.84
C ALA A 146 -15.49 -14.12 -8.50
N ARG A 147 -15.28 -13.05 -7.73
CA ARG A 147 -14.79 -11.76 -8.24
C ARG A 147 -13.41 -11.87 -8.90
N VAL A 148 -12.54 -12.74 -8.41
CA VAL A 148 -11.22 -12.97 -8.99
C VAL A 148 -11.20 -14.12 -10.01
N GLY A 149 -12.36 -14.72 -10.33
CA GLY A 149 -12.47 -15.83 -11.28
C GLY A 149 -12.02 -17.19 -10.75
N MET A 150 -11.81 -17.33 -9.43
CA MET A 150 -11.23 -18.54 -8.80
C MET A 150 -12.29 -19.41 -8.08
N ALA A 151 -13.58 -19.18 -8.27
CA ALA A 151 -14.64 -19.94 -7.60
C ALA A 151 -14.55 -21.45 -7.84
N HIS A 152 -14.13 -21.87 -9.04
CA HIS A 152 -13.97 -23.28 -9.43
C HIS A 152 -12.84 -24.00 -8.69
N LEU A 153 -11.95 -23.26 -8.01
CA LEU A 153 -10.83 -23.78 -7.24
C LEU A 153 -11.10 -23.83 -5.72
N ALA A 154 -12.30 -23.45 -5.25
CA ALA A 154 -12.63 -23.28 -3.85
C ALA A 154 -12.28 -24.50 -2.95
N ALA A 155 -12.49 -25.71 -3.46
CA ALA A 155 -12.21 -26.97 -2.74
C ALA A 155 -10.78 -27.50 -3.00
N ARG A 156 -10.01 -26.88 -3.89
CA ARG A 156 -8.66 -27.33 -4.25
C ARG A 156 -7.66 -26.93 -3.18
N ASP A 157 -6.61 -27.73 -3.05
CA ASP A 157 -5.47 -27.39 -2.20
C ASP A 157 -4.70 -26.18 -2.79
N PHE A 158 -4.51 -25.15 -1.97
CA PHE A 158 -3.81 -23.92 -2.37
C PHE A 158 -2.40 -24.17 -2.87
N THR A 159 -1.68 -25.16 -2.30
CA THR A 159 -0.31 -25.49 -2.68
C THR A 159 -0.20 -26.07 -4.11
N GLN A 160 -1.31 -26.53 -4.68
CA GLN A 160 -1.38 -27.10 -6.03
C GLN A 160 -1.74 -26.07 -7.10
N LEU A 161 -1.95 -24.82 -6.72
CA LEU A 161 -2.27 -23.74 -7.64
C LEU A 161 -1.02 -23.19 -8.33
N SER A 162 -1.19 -22.68 -9.56
CA SER A 162 -0.15 -21.87 -10.20
C SER A 162 0.09 -20.56 -9.44
N GLY A 163 1.27 -19.95 -9.62
CA GLY A 163 1.59 -18.70 -8.94
C GLY A 163 0.58 -17.57 -9.20
N GLY A 164 0.03 -17.50 -10.41
CA GLY A 164 -1.01 -16.52 -10.75
C GLY A 164 -2.33 -16.79 -10.02
N GLU A 165 -2.77 -18.05 -9.96
CA GLU A 165 -3.97 -18.44 -9.21
C GLU A 165 -3.79 -18.19 -7.71
N GLN A 166 -2.63 -18.53 -7.14
CA GLN A 166 -2.30 -18.24 -5.74
C GLN A 166 -2.39 -16.73 -5.44
N GLN A 167 -1.88 -15.89 -6.33
CA GLN A 167 -1.92 -14.45 -6.18
C GLN A 167 -3.35 -13.90 -6.16
N LEU A 168 -4.21 -14.38 -7.05
CA LEU A 168 -5.62 -13.99 -7.06
C LEU A 168 -6.37 -14.47 -5.82
N VAL A 169 -6.05 -15.66 -5.31
CA VAL A 169 -6.59 -16.18 -4.04
C VAL A 169 -6.15 -15.31 -2.86
N TRP A 170 -4.88 -14.87 -2.81
CA TRP A 170 -4.41 -13.92 -1.80
C TRP A 170 -5.15 -12.59 -1.86
N LEU A 171 -5.43 -12.08 -3.06
CA LEU A 171 -6.22 -10.85 -3.23
C LEU A 171 -7.67 -11.03 -2.79
N ALA A 172 -8.29 -12.19 -3.07
CA ALA A 172 -9.61 -12.52 -2.56
C ALA A 172 -9.63 -12.54 -1.02
N GLN A 173 -8.65 -13.17 -0.39
CA GLN A 173 -8.49 -13.20 1.06
C GLN A 173 -8.29 -11.79 1.64
N LEU A 174 -7.42 -10.98 1.01
CA LEU A 174 -7.14 -9.61 1.42
C LEU A 174 -8.39 -8.73 1.35
N SER A 175 -9.24 -8.91 0.32
CA SER A 175 -10.48 -8.13 0.15
C SER A 175 -11.47 -8.32 1.31
N LEU A 176 -11.44 -9.47 1.98
CA LEU A 176 -12.30 -9.78 3.11
C LEU A 176 -11.85 -9.14 4.43
N GLN A 177 -10.65 -8.57 4.47
CA GLN A 177 -10.18 -7.84 5.65
C GLN A 177 -10.90 -6.51 5.86
N ASP A 178 -11.60 -6.00 4.83
CA ASP A 178 -12.35 -4.74 4.84
C ASP A 178 -11.56 -3.54 5.38
N ALA A 179 -10.28 -3.47 5.02
CA ALA A 179 -9.43 -2.35 5.37
C ALA A 179 -9.78 -1.10 4.56
N GLN A 180 -9.39 0.09 5.05
CA GLN A 180 -9.52 1.34 4.30
C GLN A 180 -8.30 1.58 3.41
N VAL A 181 -7.13 1.13 3.83
CA VAL A 181 -5.87 1.28 3.11
C VAL A 181 -5.29 -0.10 2.81
N TYR A 182 -4.92 -0.34 1.57
CA TYR A 182 -4.28 -1.57 1.12
C TYR A 182 -2.86 -1.29 0.64
N LEU A 183 -1.91 -2.06 1.15
CA LEU A 183 -0.52 -2.07 0.71
C LEU A 183 -0.24 -3.39 0.00
N LEU A 184 0.26 -3.33 -1.22
CA LEU A 184 0.61 -4.52 -1.99
C LEU A 184 2.05 -4.39 -2.51
N ASP A 185 2.92 -5.27 -2.02
CA ASP A 185 4.34 -5.24 -2.37
C ASP A 185 4.61 -6.18 -3.55
N GLU A 186 4.74 -5.60 -4.75
CA GLU A 186 4.98 -6.29 -6.02
C GLU A 186 3.97 -7.41 -6.34
N PRO A 187 2.65 -7.15 -6.28
CA PRO A 187 1.63 -8.19 -6.41
C PRO A 187 1.56 -8.84 -7.79
N THR A 188 2.23 -8.28 -8.79
CA THR A 188 2.26 -8.79 -10.16
C THR A 188 3.58 -9.47 -10.52
N GLN A 189 4.52 -9.61 -9.56
CA GLN A 189 5.80 -10.25 -9.81
C GLN A 189 5.59 -11.72 -10.24
N GLN A 190 6.28 -12.15 -11.28
CA GLN A 190 6.23 -13.51 -11.84
C GLN A 190 4.88 -13.93 -12.45
N LEU A 191 3.92 -13.00 -12.60
CA LEU A 191 2.67 -13.26 -13.30
C LEU A 191 2.83 -13.07 -14.81
N ASP A 192 2.07 -13.84 -15.59
CA ASP A 192 1.91 -13.58 -17.01
C ASP A 192 1.06 -12.33 -17.28
N VAL A 193 1.00 -11.90 -18.53
CA VAL A 193 0.31 -10.66 -18.94
C VAL A 193 -1.18 -10.69 -18.57
N TYR A 194 -1.83 -11.85 -18.66
CA TYR A 194 -3.24 -12.01 -18.36
C TYR A 194 -3.53 -11.74 -16.89
N TYR A 195 -2.81 -12.40 -15.99
CA TYR A 195 -2.99 -12.24 -14.55
C TYR A 195 -2.57 -10.86 -14.06
N ARG A 196 -1.52 -10.26 -14.64
CA ARG A 196 -1.12 -8.87 -14.31
C ARG A 196 -2.28 -7.89 -14.56
N ARG A 197 -2.92 -7.97 -15.73
CA ARG A 197 -4.08 -7.12 -16.04
C ARG A 197 -5.23 -7.34 -15.07
N GLN A 198 -5.53 -8.58 -14.71
CA GLN A 198 -6.58 -8.88 -13.73
C GLN A 198 -6.25 -8.25 -12.37
N VAL A 199 -5.02 -8.40 -11.87
CA VAL A 199 -4.60 -7.82 -10.60
C VAL A 199 -4.73 -6.30 -10.63
N PHE A 200 -4.16 -5.62 -11.62
CA PHE A 200 -4.27 -4.15 -11.72
C PHE A 200 -5.71 -3.68 -11.85
N GLY A 201 -6.54 -4.36 -12.65
CA GLY A 201 -7.96 -4.06 -12.78
C GLY A 201 -8.70 -4.16 -11.44
N LEU A 202 -8.45 -5.21 -10.66
CA LEU A 202 -9.03 -5.40 -9.33
C LEU A 202 -8.59 -4.30 -8.35
N LEU A 203 -7.29 -3.98 -8.30
CA LEU A 203 -6.75 -2.94 -7.41
C LEU A 203 -7.29 -1.56 -7.76
N HIS A 204 -7.44 -1.28 -9.04
CA HIS A 204 -8.04 -0.04 -9.53
C HIS A 204 -9.52 0.04 -9.19
N ASP A 205 -10.26 -1.06 -9.31
CA ASP A 205 -11.67 -1.16 -8.90
C ASP A 205 -11.85 -0.88 -7.39
N TRP A 206 -10.97 -1.43 -6.54
CA TRP A 206 -10.99 -1.11 -5.11
C TRP A 206 -10.83 0.38 -4.83
N ALA A 207 -9.93 1.03 -5.58
CA ALA A 207 -9.67 2.46 -5.41
C ALA A 207 -10.81 3.35 -5.94
N THR A 208 -11.37 3.02 -7.12
CA THR A 208 -12.33 3.87 -7.82
C THR A 208 -13.78 3.62 -7.40
N ASN A 209 -14.17 2.35 -7.25
CA ASN A 209 -15.56 1.96 -7.03
C ASN A 209 -15.86 1.60 -5.57
N HIS A 210 -14.84 1.20 -4.80
CA HIS A 210 -15.01 0.81 -3.40
C HIS A 210 -14.43 1.82 -2.40
N GLY A 211 -13.94 2.98 -2.87
CA GLY A 211 -13.47 4.08 -2.02
C GLY A 211 -12.26 3.72 -1.14
N LYS A 212 -11.45 2.75 -1.58
CA LYS A 212 -10.26 2.31 -0.84
C LYS A 212 -9.02 3.10 -1.29
N THR A 213 -8.06 3.26 -0.40
CA THR A 213 -6.72 3.74 -0.76
C THR A 213 -5.83 2.55 -1.01
N VAL A 214 -5.25 2.45 -2.20
CA VAL A 214 -4.42 1.33 -2.64
C VAL A 214 -3.03 1.83 -2.98
N LEU A 215 -2.00 1.39 -2.24
CA LEU A 215 -0.59 1.60 -2.57
C LEU A 215 -0.04 0.28 -3.11
N CYS A 216 0.35 0.29 -4.37
CA CYS A 216 0.90 -0.87 -5.05
C CYS A 216 2.35 -0.61 -5.46
N SER A 217 3.32 -1.32 -4.85
CA SER A 217 4.68 -1.28 -5.39
C SER A 217 4.74 -2.14 -6.64
N THR A 218 5.42 -1.66 -7.68
CA THR A 218 5.53 -2.40 -8.94
C THR A 218 6.76 -2.00 -9.75
N HIS A 219 7.26 -2.93 -10.53
CA HIS A 219 8.21 -2.70 -11.63
C HIS A 219 7.51 -2.74 -13.01
N ASP A 220 6.24 -3.12 -13.05
CA ASP A 220 5.45 -3.19 -14.27
C ASP A 220 4.86 -1.82 -14.58
N LEU A 221 5.54 -1.08 -15.46
CA LEU A 221 5.12 0.25 -15.89
C LEU A 221 4.14 0.21 -17.07
N ASP A 222 4.04 -0.91 -17.78
CA ASP A 222 3.29 -0.99 -19.05
C ASP A 222 1.78 -0.94 -18.84
N ASN A 223 1.30 -1.47 -17.72
CA ASN A 223 -0.12 -1.46 -17.38
C ASN A 223 -0.58 -0.18 -16.65
N LEU A 224 0.34 0.66 -16.17
CA LEU A 224 0.01 1.85 -15.38
C LEU A 224 -0.69 2.96 -16.18
N PRO A 225 -0.34 3.24 -17.46
CA PRO A 225 -0.96 4.34 -18.21
C PRO A 225 -2.47 4.21 -18.41
N GLU A 226 -3.03 2.99 -18.30
CA GLU A 226 -4.47 2.72 -18.44
C GLU A 226 -5.25 3.00 -17.14
N LEU A 227 -4.54 3.26 -16.03
CA LEU A 227 -5.12 3.45 -14.70
C LEU A 227 -5.22 4.93 -14.36
N THR A 228 -6.19 5.28 -13.54
CA THR A 228 -6.29 6.61 -12.92
C THR A 228 -5.73 6.56 -11.49
N GLY A 229 -5.06 7.61 -11.07
CA GLY A 229 -4.47 7.67 -9.74
C GLY A 229 -3.19 8.49 -9.69
N HIS A 230 -2.24 8.06 -8.89
CA HIS A 230 -0.97 8.75 -8.68
C HIS A 230 0.23 7.79 -8.81
N LEU A 231 1.39 8.36 -9.06
CA LEU A 231 2.68 7.69 -9.12
C LEU A 231 3.62 8.34 -8.11
N LEU A 232 4.31 7.51 -7.32
CA LEU A 232 5.39 7.88 -6.41
C LEU A 232 6.66 7.15 -6.84
N ASN A 233 7.69 7.88 -7.28
CA ASN A 233 8.98 7.30 -7.65
C ASN A 233 10.01 7.50 -6.54
N LEU A 234 10.31 6.44 -5.79
CA LEU A 234 11.28 6.46 -4.69
C LEU A 234 12.75 6.49 -5.13
N SER A 235 13.04 6.43 -6.44
CA SER A 235 14.39 6.61 -6.98
C SER A 235 14.74 8.07 -7.22
N GLU A 236 13.78 8.98 -7.17
CA GLU A 236 14.04 10.40 -7.28
C GLU A 236 14.69 10.95 -6.00
N PRO A 237 15.57 11.97 -6.11
CA PRO A 237 16.18 12.59 -4.93
C PRO A 237 15.15 13.19 -3.96
N GLU A 238 14.05 13.73 -4.51
CA GLU A 238 12.89 14.28 -3.80
C GLU A 238 11.63 13.62 -4.35
N PRO A 239 11.23 12.45 -3.80
CA PRO A 239 10.05 11.74 -4.27
C PRO A 239 8.78 12.58 -4.07
N GLN A 240 8.01 12.73 -5.13
CA GLN A 240 6.75 13.49 -5.13
C GLN A 240 5.62 12.65 -5.70
N LEU A 241 4.43 12.85 -5.16
CA LEU A 241 3.21 12.26 -5.68
C LEU A 241 2.79 13.03 -6.94
N ARG A 242 2.73 12.33 -8.08
CA ARG A 242 2.31 12.91 -9.37
C ARG A 242 1.08 12.22 -9.90
N PRO A 243 0.21 12.89 -10.65
CA PRO A 243 -0.87 12.22 -11.36
C PRO A 243 -0.34 11.12 -12.28
N LEU A 244 -1.00 9.96 -12.26
CA LEU A 244 -0.65 8.84 -13.12
C LEU A 244 -1.06 9.17 -14.56
N SER A 245 -0.11 9.17 -15.47
CA SER A 245 -0.29 9.47 -16.89
C SER A 245 0.83 8.83 -17.71
N ALA A 246 0.66 8.73 -19.01
CA ALA A 246 1.70 8.23 -19.91
C ALA A 246 3.02 9.05 -19.76
N ALA A 247 2.93 10.37 -19.57
CA ALA A 247 4.09 11.23 -19.40
C ALA A 247 4.84 10.94 -18.08
N THR A 248 4.13 10.83 -16.94
CA THR A 248 4.76 10.53 -15.64
C THR A 248 5.33 9.11 -15.58
N VAL A 249 4.67 8.15 -16.23
CA VAL A 249 5.19 6.79 -16.38
C VAL A 249 6.45 6.75 -17.23
N LEU A 250 6.49 7.48 -18.37
CA LEU A 250 7.68 7.58 -19.21
C LEU A 250 8.85 8.24 -18.44
N GLN A 251 8.58 9.27 -17.65
CA GLN A 251 9.57 9.90 -16.79
C GLN A 251 10.11 8.93 -15.75
N ALA A 252 9.24 8.15 -15.11
CA ALA A 252 9.64 7.12 -14.15
C ALA A 252 10.50 6.05 -14.83
N ARG A 253 10.13 5.59 -16.04
CA ARG A 253 10.93 4.63 -16.82
C ARG A 253 12.34 5.16 -17.08
N HIS A 254 12.49 6.40 -17.47
CA HIS A 254 13.79 7.06 -17.66
C HIS A 254 14.66 7.03 -16.37
N TRP A 255 14.05 7.20 -15.22
CA TRP A 255 14.75 7.08 -13.94
C TRP A 255 15.19 5.63 -13.66
N LEU A 256 14.36 4.65 -13.97
CA LEU A 256 14.65 3.24 -13.73
C LEU A 256 15.67 2.65 -14.72
N GLU A 257 15.88 3.27 -15.88
CA GLU A 257 16.90 2.87 -16.85
C GLU A 257 18.30 3.42 -16.51
N ARG A 258 18.39 4.42 -15.62
CA ARG A 258 19.69 4.91 -15.14
C ARG A 258 20.22 4.00 -14.05
N ALA A 259 21.55 3.87 -13.97
CA ALA A 259 22.16 3.16 -12.86
C ALA A 259 21.72 3.78 -11.53
N PRO A 260 21.36 2.97 -10.52
CA PRO A 260 21.01 3.51 -9.20
C PRO A 260 22.18 4.32 -8.67
N ALA A 261 21.90 5.52 -8.12
CA ALA A 261 22.93 6.32 -7.50
C ALA A 261 23.62 5.49 -6.40
N PRO A 262 24.95 5.55 -6.26
CA PRO A 262 25.64 4.85 -5.20
C PRO A 262 25.04 5.24 -3.86
N ALA A 263 24.82 4.25 -2.99
CA ALA A 263 24.30 4.49 -1.64
C ALA A 263 25.18 5.56 -0.98
N ARG A 264 24.65 6.75 -0.73
CA ARG A 264 25.35 7.78 0.02
C ARG A 264 25.49 7.27 1.45
N SER A 265 26.73 7.04 1.86
CA SER A 265 27.14 6.70 3.23
C SER A 265 26.68 7.71 4.25
#